data_33ebe4022d8a1f293c2aaedb0848c285
#
_entry.id   33ebe4022d8a1f293c2aaedb0848c285
#
_cell.length_a   1.000
_cell.length_b   1.000
_cell.length_c   1.000
_cell.angle_alpha   90.00
_cell.angle_beta   90.00
_cell.angle_gamma   90.00
#
_symmetry.space_group_name_H-M   'P 1'
#
loop_
_entity.id
_entity.type
_entity.pdbx_description
1 polymer ?
#
loop_
_entity_poly.entity_id
_entity_poly.type
_entity_poly.pdbx_seq_one_letter_code
_entity_poly.pdbx_strand_id
1 'polypeptide(L)'
;MISVICVWNNEVQYQKILIDSLQKQNCDYEIISIDNRNQAFSSCATALNWGADHSQGGVLVFVHQDIATTSLKEFGIFITNHPDMVVGEYGAKQKGEIYEAPYLCETVDECCFGMTCECFNRLRFNEEVCNGWHLYAVEMCLRGKDNGTRGGRGDTTPESSISRVEMLAQTT
;
A
#
# COMPACT_ATOMS: atom_id res chain seq x y z
N MET A 1 6.42 14.83 -0.14
CA MET A 1 5.76 14.44 -1.41
C MET A 1 5.28 12.99 -1.31
N ILE A 2 4.11 12.68 -1.86
CA ILE A 2 3.49 11.35 -1.92
C ILE A 2 3.59 10.84 -3.36
N SER A 3 4.01 9.59 -3.57
CA SER A 3 3.95 8.93 -4.89
C SER A 3 2.72 8.02 -4.93
N VAL A 4 1.76 8.37 -5.76
CA VAL A 4 0.56 7.57 -6.03
C VAL A 4 0.85 6.64 -7.19
N ILE A 5 0.85 5.34 -6.95
CA ILE A 5 1.24 4.30 -7.92
C ILE A 5 -0.01 3.52 -8.32
N CYS A 6 -0.33 3.53 -9.60
CA CYS A 6 -1.51 2.85 -10.13
C CYS A 6 -1.16 2.06 -11.40
N VAL A 7 -1.46 0.77 -11.38
CA VAL A 7 -1.49 -0.06 -12.59
C VAL A 7 -2.92 -0.07 -13.11
N TRP A 8 -3.09 0.26 -14.40
CA TRP A 8 -4.42 0.35 -14.97
C TRP A 8 -4.50 -0.32 -16.36
N ASN A 9 -5.68 -0.80 -16.69
CA ASN A 9 -6.01 -1.40 -17.98
C ASN A 9 -7.33 -0.87 -18.56
N ASN A 10 -8.06 -0.07 -17.78
CA ASN A 10 -9.29 0.60 -18.21
C ASN A 10 -9.09 2.12 -18.08
N GLU A 11 -8.82 2.76 -19.21
CA GLU A 11 -8.54 4.20 -19.29
C GLU A 11 -9.71 5.05 -18.77
N VAL A 12 -10.94 4.62 -19.05
CA VAL A 12 -12.15 5.37 -18.65
C VAL A 12 -12.30 5.39 -17.13
N GLN A 13 -12.11 4.24 -16.47
CA GLN A 13 -12.15 4.17 -15.00
C GLN A 13 -10.99 4.95 -14.39
N TYR A 14 -9.77 4.74 -14.90
CA TYR A 14 -8.57 5.44 -14.44
C TYR A 14 -8.76 6.96 -14.49
N GLN A 15 -9.21 7.51 -15.63
CA GLN A 15 -9.40 8.96 -15.78
C GLN A 15 -10.55 9.50 -14.93
N LYS A 16 -11.74 8.90 -15.03
CA LYS A 16 -12.95 9.44 -14.41
C LYS A 16 -13.05 9.20 -12.91
N ILE A 17 -12.39 8.19 -12.39
CA ILE A 17 -12.47 7.86 -10.96
C ILE A 17 -11.20 8.30 -10.24
N LEU A 18 -10.05 7.72 -10.57
CA LEU A 18 -8.82 8.00 -9.86
C LEU A 18 -8.29 9.42 -10.17
N ILE A 19 -8.04 9.74 -11.44
CA ILE A 19 -7.44 11.03 -11.80
C ILE A 19 -8.31 12.20 -11.42
N ASP A 20 -9.64 12.14 -11.70
CA ASP A 20 -10.57 13.20 -11.31
C ASP A 20 -10.63 13.40 -9.78
N SER A 21 -10.39 12.35 -8.99
CA SER A 21 -10.31 12.45 -7.53
C SER A 21 -8.98 13.04 -7.06
N LEU A 22 -7.88 12.63 -7.68
CA LEU A 22 -6.54 13.14 -7.36
C LEU A 22 -6.39 14.63 -7.67
N GLN A 23 -6.99 15.13 -8.76
CA GLN A 23 -6.97 16.55 -9.11
C GLN A 23 -7.63 17.46 -8.05
N LYS A 24 -8.45 16.91 -7.17
CA LYS A 24 -9.10 17.63 -6.06
C LYS A 24 -8.26 17.66 -4.79
N GLN A 25 -7.14 16.91 -4.76
CA GLN A 25 -6.30 16.84 -3.58
C GLN A 25 -5.43 18.09 -3.45
N ASN A 26 -5.33 18.61 -2.22
CA ASN A 26 -4.52 19.79 -1.90
C ASN A 26 -3.27 19.37 -1.09
N CYS A 27 -2.38 18.61 -1.73
CA CYS A 27 -1.11 18.22 -1.18
C CYS A 27 -0.08 18.01 -2.31
N ASP A 28 1.19 17.89 -1.93
CA ASP A 28 2.28 17.62 -2.86
C ASP A 28 2.34 16.11 -3.18
N TYR A 29 2.03 15.75 -4.41
CA TYR A 29 2.06 14.36 -4.88
C TYR A 29 2.51 14.26 -6.34
N GLU A 30 2.99 13.09 -6.72
CA GLU A 30 3.20 12.65 -8.10
C GLU A 30 2.35 11.42 -8.41
N ILE A 31 2.12 11.14 -9.68
CA ILE A 31 1.41 9.95 -10.15
C ILE A 31 2.35 9.10 -10.98
N ILE A 32 2.59 7.87 -10.54
CA ILE A 32 3.27 6.84 -11.33
C ILE A 32 2.18 6.00 -12.01
N SER A 33 1.88 6.41 -13.24
CA SER A 33 0.81 5.82 -14.06
C SER A 33 1.36 4.68 -14.91
N ILE A 34 0.90 3.46 -14.68
CA ILE A 34 1.38 2.25 -15.35
C ILE A 34 0.27 1.71 -16.26
N ASP A 35 0.37 2.00 -17.55
CA ASP A 35 -0.55 1.49 -18.56
C ASP A 35 -0.23 0.03 -18.87
N ASN A 36 -1.09 -0.88 -18.44
CA ASN A 36 -0.94 -2.30 -18.69
C ASN A 36 -1.96 -2.88 -19.70
N ARG A 37 -2.57 -2.04 -20.54
CA ARG A 37 -3.49 -2.50 -21.61
C ARG A 37 -2.83 -3.46 -22.58
N ASN A 38 -1.55 -3.29 -22.79
CA ASN A 38 -0.74 -4.15 -23.66
C ASN A 38 -0.09 -5.33 -22.94
N GLN A 39 -0.46 -5.58 -21.68
CA GLN A 39 0.06 -6.68 -20.86
C GLN A 39 1.60 -6.66 -20.75
N ALA A 40 2.20 -5.48 -20.65
CA ALA A 40 3.65 -5.30 -20.49
C ALA A 40 4.17 -5.93 -19.18
N PHE A 41 3.32 -5.97 -18.15
CA PHE A 41 3.59 -6.64 -16.89
C PHE A 41 2.68 -7.85 -16.74
N SER A 42 3.26 -8.99 -16.38
CA SER A 42 2.55 -10.26 -16.19
C SER A 42 1.89 -10.37 -14.81
N SER A 43 2.33 -9.59 -13.82
CA SER A 43 1.77 -9.58 -12.47
C SER A 43 1.68 -8.17 -11.89
N CYS A 44 0.80 -8.01 -10.91
CA CYS A 44 0.66 -6.76 -10.18
C CYS A 44 1.92 -6.44 -9.37
N ALA A 45 2.50 -7.45 -8.71
CA ALA A 45 3.71 -7.30 -7.91
C ALA A 45 4.88 -6.72 -8.73
N THR A 46 5.14 -7.25 -9.93
CA THR A 46 6.19 -6.74 -10.82
C THR A 46 5.92 -5.31 -11.25
N ALA A 47 4.67 -5.00 -11.64
CA ALA A 47 4.29 -3.66 -12.06
C ALA A 47 4.43 -2.62 -10.94
N LEU A 48 3.94 -2.96 -9.73
CA LEU A 48 4.02 -2.06 -8.57
C LEU A 48 5.43 -1.89 -8.04
N ASN A 49 6.28 -2.94 -8.05
CA ASN A 49 7.71 -2.82 -7.74
C ASN A 49 8.39 -1.87 -8.72
N TRP A 50 8.13 -2.02 -10.02
CA TRP A 50 8.64 -1.12 -11.04
C TRP A 50 8.18 0.33 -10.77
N GLY A 51 6.91 0.53 -10.44
CA GLY A 51 6.37 1.85 -10.12
C GLY A 51 7.05 2.49 -8.91
N ALA A 52 7.28 1.72 -7.86
CA ALA A 52 7.98 2.18 -6.67
C ALA A 52 9.45 2.56 -6.96
N ASP A 53 10.14 1.81 -7.82
CA ASP A 53 11.52 2.11 -8.22
C ASP A 53 11.64 3.40 -9.06
N HIS A 54 10.53 3.87 -9.66
CA HIS A 54 10.48 5.10 -10.45
C HIS A 54 9.85 6.28 -9.68
N SER A 55 9.49 6.06 -8.40
CA SER A 55 8.91 7.09 -7.55
C SER A 55 9.98 7.98 -6.89
N GLN A 56 9.60 9.21 -6.53
CA GLN A 56 10.47 10.18 -5.86
C GLN A 56 9.95 10.56 -4.46
N GLY A 57 8.74 10.13 -4.12
CA GLY A 57 8.11 10.44 -2.83
C GLY A 57 8.65 9.60 -1.67
N GLY A 58 8.68 10.20 -0.50
CA GLY A 58 9.00 9.49 0.75
C GLY A 58 7.85 8.60 1.28
N VAL A 59 6.65 8.79 0.73
CA VAL A 59 5.45 7.99 1.01
C VAL A 59 4.96 7.40 -0.30
N LEU A 60 4.73 6.10 -0.32
CA LEU A 60 4.18 5.36 -1.44
C LEU A 60 2.72 5.00 -1.14
N VAL A 61 1.83 5.31 -2.06
CA VAL A 61 0.40 4.94 -2.01
C VAL A 61 0.08 4.12 -3.25
N PHE A 62 -0.29 2.88 -3.05
CA PHE A 62 -0.73 1.95 -4.10
C PHE A 62 -2.25 1.98 -4.16
N VAL A 63 -2.80 2.22 -5.34
CA VAL A 63 -4.25 2.42 -5.50
C VAL A 63 -4.76 1.80 -6.79
N HIS A 64 -5.94 1.20 -6.75
CA HIS A 64 -6.60 0.68 -7.94
C HIS A 64 -7.17 1.81 -8.81
N GLN A 65 -7.28 1.57 -10.13
CA GLN A 65 -7.75 2.52 -11.12
C GLN A 65 -9.19 3.01 -10.90
N ASP A 66 -9.97 2.26 -10.15
CA ASP A 66 -11.41 2.46 -9.88
C ASP A 66 -11.69 2.94 -8.44
N ILE A 67 -10.67 3.41 -7.76
CA ILE A 67 -10.78 4.00 -6.42
C ILE A 67 -10.67 5.52 -6.50
N ALA A 68 -11.62 6.21 -5.89
CA ALA A 68 -11.55 7.66 -5.70
C ALA A 68 -10.88 7.98 -4.36
N THR A 69 -9.77 8.71 -4.41
CA THR A 69 -9.06 9.15 -3.20
C THR A 69 -9.68 10.46 -2.69
N THR A 70 -10.04 10.51 -1.41
CA THR A 70 -10.68 11.70 -0.82
C THR A 70 -9.81 12.45 0.19
N SER A 71 -8.83 11.76 0.79
CA SER A 71 -8.04 12.26 1.93
C SER A 71 -6.55 11.92 1.79
N LEU A 72 -5.98 12.12 0.58
CA LEU A 72 -4.58 11.73 0.30
C LEU A 72 -3.58 12.40 1.26
N LYS A 73 -3.83 13.67 1.63
CA LYS A 73 -2.97 14.41 2.56
C LYS A 73 -2.95 13.77 3.94
N GLU A 74 -4.14 13.51 4.50
CA GLU A 74 -4.31 12.92 5.82
C GLU A 74 -3.74 11.50 5.85
N PHE A 75 -3.96 10.74 4.78
CA PHE A 75 -3.39 9.41 4.61
C PHE A 75 -1.85 9.43 4.61
N GLY A 76 -1.25 10.35 3.85
CA GLY A 76 0.19 10.55 3.83
C GLY A 76 0.78 10.98 5.17
N ILE A 77 0.08 11.86 5.92
CA ILE A 77 0.48 12.27 7.28
C ILE A 77 0.43 11.07 8.22
N PHE A 78 -0.62 10.26 8.14
CA PHE A 78 -0.76 9.07 8.98
C PHE A 78 0.37 8.07 8.72
N ILE A 79 0.67 7.77 7.45
CA ILE A 79 1.80 6.91 7.07
C ILE A 79 3.13 7.44 7.61
N THR A 80 3.36 8.76 7.48
CA THR A 80 4.60 9.38 7.96
C THR A 80 4.76 9.26 9.48
N ASN A 81 3.67 9.33 10.22
CA ASN A 81 3.68 9.16 11.68
C ASN A 81 3.82 7.68 12.12
N HIS A 82 3.67 6.73 11.19
CA HIS A 82 3.78 5.30 11.44
C HIS A 82 4.74 4.65 10.42
N PRO A 83 6.04 5.02 10.45
CA PRO A 83 6.98 4.73 9.36
C PRO A 83 7.24 3.24 9.11
N ASP A 84 7.00 2.39 10.10
CA ASP A 84 7.23 0.94 10.05
C ASP A 84 5.94 0.14 9.80
N MET A 85 4.86 0.81 9.35
CA MET A 85 3.57 0.17 9.12
C MET A 85 3.17 0.16 7.66
N VAL A 86 2.44 -0.90 7.28
CA VAL A 86 1.59 -0.90 6.09
C VAL A 86 0.22 -0.39 6.52
N VAL A 87 -0.25 0.67 5.89
CA VAL A 87 -1.52 1.35 6.19
C VAL A 87 -2.48 1.17 5.03
N GLY A 88 -3.71 0.75 5.29
CA GLY A 88 -4.75 0.60 4.27
C GLY A 88 -6.03 1.31 4.64
N GLU A 89 -6.87 1.60 3.65
CA GLU A 89 -8.24 2.10 3.88
C GLU A 89 -9.17 1.00 4.36
N TYR A 90 -8.90 -0.25 3.98
CA TYR A 90 -9.63 -1.45 4.38
C TYR A 90 -8.65 -2.56 4.80
N GLY A 91 -9.09 -3.42 5.71
CA GLY A 91 -8.26 -4.55 6.16
C GLY A 91 -9.08 -5.63 6.84
N ALA A 92 -8.46 -6.78 7.09
CA ALA A 92 -9.10 -7.92 7.69
C ALA A 92 -8.44 -8.37 9.00
N LYS A 93 -9.27 -8.83 9.94
CA LYS A 93 -8.87 -9.59 11.13
C LYS A 93 -9.45 -11.00 11.07
N GLN A 94 -8.83 -11.93 11.79
CA GLN A 94 -9.20 -13.37 11.78
C GLN A 94 -10.66 -13.70 12.08
N LYS A 95 -11.47 -12.78 12.62
CA LYS A 95 -12.84 -13.07 13.07
C LYS A 95 -13.93 -12.17 12.51
N GLY A 96 -13.63 -11.37 11.48
CA GLY A 96 -14.65 -10.50 10.86
C GLY A 96 -15.24 -9.44 11.81
N GLU A 97 -14.53 -9.09 12.87
CA GLU A 97 -14.95 -8.04 13.81
C GLU A 97 -14.78 -6.66 13.15
N ILE A 98 -15.81 -5.83 13.24
CA ILE A 98 -15.78 -4.44 12.78
C ILE A 98 -15.28 -3.58 13.95
N TYR A 99 -14.27 -2.76 13.69
CA TYR A 99 -13.68 -1.85 14.67
C TYR A 99 -13.76 -0.41 14.15
N GLU A 100 -13.83 0.53 15.09
CA GLU A 100 -13.65 1.94 14.76
C GLU A 100 -12.19 2.19 14.36
N ALA A 101 -11.98 2.94 13.29
CA ALA A 101 -10.64 3.29 12.84
C ALA A 101 -10.03 4.41 13.72
N PRO A 102 -8.69 4.45 13.85
CA PRO A 102 -7.74 3.49 13.32
C PRO A 102 -7.67 2.21 14.17
N TYR A 103 -7.48 1.06 13.54
CA TYR A 103 -7.30 -0.21 14.27
C TYR A 103 -6.22 -1.09 13.64
N LEU A 104 -5.62 -1.95 14.48
CA LEU A 104 -4.64 -2.93 14.02
C LEU A 104 -5.36 -4.12 13.36
N CYS A 105 -4.92 -4.47 12.16
CA CYS A 105 -5.41 -5.63 11.41
C CYS A 105 -4.27 -6.56 11.01
N GLU A 106 -4.60 -7.70 10.44
CA GLU A 106 -3.58 -8.66 10.00
C GLU A 106 -3.09 -8.37 8.60
N THR A 107 -3.98 -7.91 7.73
CA THR A 107 -3.71 -7.59 6.33
C THR A 107 -4.51 -6.38 5.92
N VAL A 108 -4.03 -5.65 4.93
CA VAL A 108 -4.78 -4.58 4.25
C VAL A 108 -5.40 -5.10 2.97
N ASP A 109 -6.46 -4.44 2.53
CA ASP A 109 -7.04 -4.63 1.20
C ASP A 109 -6.16 -3.96 0.13
N GLU A 110 -6.15 -4.52 -1.06
CA GLU A 110 -5.30 -4.08 -2.17
C GLU A 110 -5.82 -2.84 -2.89
N CYS A 111 -7.06 -2.44 -2.62
CA CYS A 111 -7.71 -1.34 -3.33
C CYS A 111 -7.04 0.02 -3.07
N CYS A 112 -6.62 0.29 -1.83
CA CYS A 112 -5.84 1.47 -1.47
C CYS A 112 -5.06 1.24 -0.18
N PHE A 113 -3.74 1.25 -0.27
CA PHE A 113 -2.84 1.13 0.87
C PHE A 113 -1.52 1.85 0.60
N GLY A 114 -0.74 2.09 1.66
CA GLY A 114 0.53 2.77 1.51
C GLY A 114 1.47 2.52 2.68
N MET A 115 2.67 3.02 2.54
CA MET A 115 3.74 2.95 3.53
C MET A 115 4.84 3.96 3.20
N THR A 116 5.81 4.15 4.09
CA THR A 116 7.00 4.90 3.75
C THR A 116 7.84 4.16 2.70
N CYS A 117 8.57 4.91 1.88
CA CYS A 117 9.51 4.33 0.92
C CYS A 117 10.54 3.41 1.61
N GLU A 118 10.99 3.78 2.82
CA GLU A 118 11.91 2.96 3.61
C GLU A 118 11.28 1.63 4.03
N CYS A 119 10.03 1.66 4.52
CA CYS A 119 9.27 0.45 4.85
C CYS A 119 9.10 -0.44 3.62
N PHE A 120 8.73 0.13 2.48
CA PHE A 120 8.59 -0.60 1.21
C PHE A 120 9.89 -1.26 0.78
N ASN A 121 11.02 -0.57 0.87
CA ASN A 121 12.33 -1.12 0.48
C ASN A 121 12.74 -2.33 1.32
N ARG A 122 12.28 -2.43 2.57
CA ARG A 122 12.49 -3.62 3.41
C ARG A 122 11.56 -4.77 3.05
N LEU A 123 10.34 -4.46 2.60
CA LEU A 123 9.32 -5.48 2.34
C LEU A 123 9.28 -5.93 0.88
N ARG A 124 9.16 -5.01 -0.04
CA ARG A 124 8.87 -5.19 -1.47
C ARG A 124 7.78 -6.24 -1.75
N PHE A 125 7.16 -6.20 -2.88
CA PHE A 125 6.27 -7.27 -3.29
C PHE A 125 7.08 -8.49 -3.74
N ASN A 126 6.64 -9.67 -3.34
CA ASN A 126 7.29 -10.93 -3.73
C ASN A 126 6.78 -11.37 -5.10
N GLU A 127 7.57 -11.12 -6.15
CA GLU A 127 7.21 -11.42 -7.54
C GLU A 127 7.16 -12.91 -7.85
N GLU A 128 7.88 -13.74 -7.09
CA GLU A 128 7.89 -15.20 -7.27
C GLU A 128 6.58 -15.83 -6.77
N VAL A 129 6.07 -15.35 -5.63
CA VAL A 129 4.83 -15.87 -5.01
C VAL A 129 3.61 -15.18 -5.61
N CYS A 130 3.67 -13.85 -5.78
CA CYS A 130 2.58 -13.03 -6.29
C CYS A 130 2.69 -12.88 -7.82
N ASN A 131 2.61 -13.99 -8.55
CA ASN A 131 2.76 -14.02 -10.00
C ASN A 131 1.46 -13.70 -10.77
N GLY A 132 0.40 -13.28 -10.07
CA GLY A 132 -0.89 -12.86 -10.60
C GLY A 132 -1.24 -11.42 -10.26
N TRP A 133 -2.56 -11.16 -10.18
CA TRP A 133 -3.10 -9.81 -9.98
C TRP A 133 -3.73 -9.59 -8.60
N HIS A 134 -3.59 -10.56 -7.69
CA HIS A 134 -4.21 -10.57 -6.36
C HIS A 134 -3.25 -11.04 -5.28
N LEU A 135 -3.57 -10.76 -4.03
CA LEU A 135 -2.92 -11.22 -2.81
C LEU A 135 -1.52 -10.66 -2.54
N TYR A 136 -1.05 -9.69 -3.31
CA TYR A 136 0.28 -9.11 -3.13
C TYR A 136 0.41 -8.28 -1.86
N ALA A 137 -0.62 -7.53 -1.47
CA ALA A 137 -0.61 -6.79 -0.20
C ALA A 137 -0.81 -7.73 1.01
N VAL A 138 -1.65 -8.76 0.86
CA VAL A 138 -1.88 -9.78 1.89
C VAL A 138 -0.58 -10.54 2.17
N GLU A 139 0.10 -11.03 1.14
CA GLU A 139 1.39 -11.72 1.25
C GLU A 139 2.43 -10.82 1.95
N MET A 140 2.57 -9.58 1.51
CA MET A 140 3.48 -8.60 2.09
C MET A 140 3.24 -8.41 3.59
N CYS A 141 1.98 -8.24 4.01
CA CYS A 141 1.62 -8.07 5.41
C CYS A 141 1.97 -9.31 6.25
N LEU A 142 1.63 -10.51 5.75
CA LEU A 142 1.90 -11.77 6.47
C LEU A 142 3.41 -12.03 6.58
N ARG A 143 4.15 -11.87 5.49
CA ARG A 143 5.62 -12.02 5.48
C ARG A 143 6.32 -10.99 6.36
N GLY A 144 5.82 -9.77 6.43
CA GLY A 144 6.33 -8.72 7.32
C GLY A 144 6.23 -9.11 8.79
N LYS A 145 5.13 -9.79 9.19
CA LYS A 145 4.96 -10.33 10.55
C LYS A 145 5.96 -11.46 10.85
N ASP A 146 6.16 -12.38 9.92
CA ASP A 146 7.04 -13.55 10.13
C ASP A 146 8.50 -13.16 10.29
N ASN A 147 8.95 -12.13 9.61
CA ASN A 147 10.32 -11.62 9.72
C ASN A 147 10.61 -11.01 11.11
N GLY A 148 9.60 -10.61 11.86
CA GLY A 148 9.70 -10.19 13.26
C GLY A 148 9.76 -11.33 14.26
N THR A 149 9.39 -12.56 13.88
CA THR A 149 9.32 -13.73 14.78
C THR A 149 10.49 -14.69 14.67
N ARG A 150 11.39 -14.56 13.69
CA ARG A 150 12.56 -15.44 13.49
C ARG A 150 13.87 -14.92 14.08
N GLY A 151 13.84 -14.13 15.12
CA GLY A 151 15.00 -13.82 15.97
C GLY A 151 15.17 -14.88 17.05
N GLY A 152 15.96 -15.93 16.78
CA GLY A 152 16.32 -16.92 17.79
C GLY A 152 17.07 -16.29 18.96
N ARG A 153 16.90 -16.90 20.14
CA ARG A 153 17.60 -16.70 21.41
C ARG A 153 18.91 -15.91 21.35
N GLY A 154 18.88 -14.73 21.93
CA GLY A 154 20.08 -13.95 22.23
C GLY A 154 19.74 -12.47 22.26
N ASP A 155 19.77 -11.91 23.47
CA ASP A 155 19.70 -10.49 23.82
C ASP A 155 19.82 -9.51 22.64
N THR A 156 18.71 -8.99 22.19
CA THR A 156 18.66 -7.71 21.49
C THR A 156 17.27 -7.10 21.68
N THR A 157 17.26 -5.83 22.01
CA THR A 157 16.09 -4.93 22.03
C THR A 157 15.21 -5.12 20.78
N PRO A 158 13.88 -5.03 20.92
CA PRO A 158 12.97 -5.21 19.78
C PRO A 158 12.92 -3.94 18.93
N GLU A 159 13.94 -3.71 18.14
CA GLU A 159 13.97 -2.65 17.14
C GLU A 159 14.08 -3.31 15.77
N SER A 160 12.98 -3.26 15.03
CA SER A 160 12.85 -3.47 13.57
C SER A 160 11.90 -4.56 13.07
N SER A 161 10.87 -4.91 13.77
CA SER A 161 9.81 -5.72 13.17
C SER A 161 8.62 -4.84 12.76
N ILE A 162 8.24 -4.89 11.50
CA ILE A 162 6.95 -4.39 11.05
C ILE A 162 5.90 -5.27 11.71
N SER A 163 5.47 -4.89 12.90
CA SER A 163 4.58 -5.70 13.71
C SER A 163 3.13 -5.21 13.65
N ARG A 164 2.81 -4.23 12.77
CA ARG A 164 1.51 -3.58 12.79
C ARG A 164 1.04 -3.17 11.40
N VAL A 165 -0.20 -3.47 11.11
CA VAL A 165 -0.97 -2.96 9.99
C VAL A 165 -2.11 -2.15 10.58
N GLU A 166 -2.20 -0.87 10.25
CA GLU A 166 -3.26 0.02 10.73
C GLU A 166 -4.15 0.48 9.59
N MET A 167 -5.41 0.68 9.91
CA MET A 167 -6.43 1.14 8.97
C MET A 167 -6.97 2.49 9.36
N LEU A 168 -7.13 3.38 8.39
CA LEU A 168 -7.93 4.59 8.47
C LEU A 168 -9.30 4.33 7.82
N ALA A 169 -10.39 4.30 8.60
CA ALA A 169 -11.71 4.39 8.00
C ALA A 169 -12.00 5.85 7.65
N GLN A 170 -12.54 6.06 6.46
CA GLN A 170 -13.11 7.35 6.11
C GLN A 170 -14.39 7.55 6.93
N THR A 171 -14.44 8.60 7.71
CA THR A 171 -15.72 9.14 8.19
C THR A 171 -16.37 9.86 7.01
N THR A 172 -17.47 9.30 6.51
CA THR A 172 -18.41 9.97 5.58
C THR A 172 -18.95 11.25 6.18
#